data_6e03097efae9679e6d3b08f061f06d74
#
_entry.id   6e03097efae9679e6d3b08f061f06d74
#
_cell.length_a   1.000
_cell.length_b   1.000
_cell.length_c   1.000
_cell.angle_alpha   90.00
_cell.angle_beta   90.00
_cell.angle_gamma   90.00
#
_symmetry.space_group_name_H-M   'P 1'
#
loop_
_entity.id
_entity.type
_entity.pdbx_description
1 polymer ?
#
loop_
_entity_poly.entity_id
_entity_poly.type
_entity_poly.pdbx_seq_one_letter_code
_entity_poly.pdbx_strand_id
1 'polypeptide(L)'
;MNPPKSFTNIPVVDLARWQGSETARDALAEEICTICHRIGFLQVVNHGISPSFMNDLFDMLERLFALPHDAKLMMDKRKSRHFRGWEATGTEYTNNRPDIREQVDIWSETKA
;
A
#
# COMPACT_ATOMS: atom_id res chain seq x y z
N MET A 1 28.87 7.27 -15.38
CA MET A 1 27.58 7.03 -14.71
C MET A 1 27.51 7.97 -13.51
N ASN A 2 26.56 8.91 -13.49
CA ASN A 2 26.39 9.76 -12.33
C ASN A 2 25.92 8.91 -11.15
N PRO A 3 26.46 9.11 -9.94
CA PRO A 3 25.96 8.40 -8.76
C PRO A 3 24.48 8.72 -8.58
N PRO A 4 23.66 7.76 -8.10
CA PRO A 4 22.26 8.01 -7.85
C PRO A 4 22.14 9.21 -6.90
N LYS A 5 21.27 10.17 -7.24
CA LYS A 5 21.00 11.31 -6.38
C LYS A 5 20.46 10.78 -5.05
N SER A 6 21.19 11.00 -3.98
CA SER A 6 20.72 10.68 -2.63
C SER A 6 19.54 11.60 -2.29
N PHE A 7 18.40 11.02 -1.95
CA PHE A 7 17.23 11.75 -1.46
C PHE A 7 17.31 11.83 0.06
N THR A 8 17.18 13.01 0.60
CA THR A 8 17.17 13.23 2.06
C THR A 8 15.77 13.29 2.64
N ASN A 9 14.77 13.53 1.78
CA ASN A 9 13.36 13.66 2.18
C ASN A 9 12.45 12.97 1.19
N ILE A 10 11.35 12.39 1.71
CA ILE A 10 10.25 11.89 0.90
C ILE A 10 9.29 13.05 0.64
N PRO A 11 8.96 13.37 -0.63
CA PRO A 11 8.01 14.43 -0.94
C PRO A 11 6.64 14.18 -0.33
N VAL A 12 6.00 15.22 0.16
CA VAL A 12 4.63 15.19 0.68
C VAL A 12 3.72 15.95 -0.27
N VAL A 13 2.66 15.30 -0.74
CA VAL A 13 1.69 15.86 -1.68
C VAL A 13 0.35 16.03 -0.99
N ASP A 14 -0.24 17.22 -1.09
CA ASP A 14 -1.56 17.54 -0.56
C ASP A 14 -2.65 17.23 -1.59
N LEU A 15 -3.41 16.15 -1.35
CA LEU A 15 -4.50 15.72 -2.24
C LEU A 15 -5.75 16.62 -2.15
N ALA A 16 -5.88 17.52 -1.16
CA ALA A 16 -6.99 18.47 -1.14
C ALA A 16 -7.01 19.38 -2.39
N ARG A 17 -5.87 19.58 -3.02
CA ARG A 17 -5.72 20.33 -4.28
C ARG A 17 -6.55 19.74 -5.43
N TRP A 18 -6.90 18.45 -5.36
CA TRP A 18 -7.78 17.79 -6.33
C TRP A 18 -9.20 18.38 -6.35
N GLN A 19 -9.66 18.91 -5.22
CA GLN A 19 -10.96 19.58 -5.10
C GLN A 19 -10.96 21.02 -5.63
N GLY A 20 -9.81 21.54 -6.02
CA GLY A 20 -9.63 22.89 -6.52
C GLY A 20 -10.03 23.06 -8.01
N SER A 21 -9.56 24.16 -8.59
CA SER A 21 -9.74 24.46 -10.03
C SER A 21 -9.07 23.41 -10.93
N GLU A 22 -9.45 23.40 -12.20
CA GLU A 22 -8.80 22.57 -13.21
C GLU A 22 -7.28 22.81 -13.25
N THR A 23 -6.86 24.07 -13.23
CA THR A 23 -5.44 24.43 -13.17
C THR A 23 -4.74 23.86 -11.94
N ALA A 24 -5.42 23.84 -10.78
CA ALA A 24 -4.85 23.25 -9.57
C ALA A 24 -4.71 21.73 -9.67
N ARG A 25 -5.66 21.06 -10.31
CA ARG A 25 -5.61 19.61 -10.58
C ARG A 25 -4.49 19.25 -11.57
N ASP A 26 -4.34 20.03 -12.64
CA ASP A 26 -3.29 19.83 -13.62
C ASP A 26 -1.90 20.00 -12.99
N ALA A 27 -1.72 21.04 -12.19
CA ALA A 27 -0.48 21.27 -11.45
C ALA A 27 -0.17 20.14 -10.46
N LEU A 28 -1.19 19.60 -9.78
CA LEU A 28 -1.05 18.45 -8.90
C LEU A 28 -0.63 17.19 -9.66
N ALA A 29 -1.26 16.93 -10.82
CA ALA A 29 -0.94 15.77 -11.66
C ALA A 29 0.51 15.85 -12.19
N GLU A 30 0.95 17.03 -12.64
CA GLU A 30 2.33 17.25 -13.10
C GLU A 30 3.35 17.05 -11.96
N GLU A 31 3.05 17.56 -10.77
CA GLU A 31 3.88 17.36 -9.58
C GLU A 31 4.05 15.88 -9.24
N ILE A 32 2.93 15.12 -9.17
CA ILE A 32 2.95 13.68 -8.89
C ILE A 32 3.75 12.95 -9.98
N CYS A 33 3.51 13.26 -11.25
CA CYS A 33 4.23 12.66 -12.37
C CYS A 33 5.75 12.90 -12.24
N THR A 34 6.14 14.13 -11.92
CA THR A 34 7.55 14.51 -11.71
C THR A 34 8.17 13.75 -10.56
N ILE A 35 7.48 13.66 -9.42
CA ILE A 35 7.96 12.91 -8.24
C ILE A 35 8.13 11.43 -8.58
N CYS A 36 7.12 10.81 -9.20
CA CYS A 36 7.18 9.41 -9.59
C CYS A 36 8.32 9.11 -10.56
N HIS A 37 8.58 10.02 -11.50
CA HIS A 37 9.69 9.86 -12.45
C HIS A 37 11.07 10.04 -11.80
N ARG A 38 11.20 10.95 -10.82
CA ARG A 38 12.50 11.32 -10.23
C ARG A 38 12.86 10.50 -9.00
N ILE A 39 11.86 10.12 -8.20
CA ILE A 39 12.04 9.50 -6.88
C ILE A 39 11.38 8.12 -6.85
N GLY A 40 10.17 7.98 -7.40
CA GLY A 40 9.42 6.73 -7.49
C GLY A 40 8.39 6.51 -6.37
N PHE A 41 8.37 7.34 -5.32
CA PHE A 41 7.39 7.27 -4.22
C PHE A 41 7.22 8.63 -3.55
N LEU A 42 6.09 8.79 -2.85
CA LEU A 42 5.70 10.01 -2.16
C LEU A 42 4.81 9.68 -0.95
N GLN A 43 4.64 10.65 -0.07
CA GLN A 43 3.62 10.64 0.97
C GLN A 43 2.46 11.54 0.55
N VAL A 44 1.25 11.21 0.97
CA VAL A 44 0.06 12.02 0.71
C VAL A 44 -0.58 12.48 2.01
N VAL A 45 -1.12 13.69 1.99
CA VAL A 45 -1.93 14.26 3.08
C VAL A 45 -3.28 14.69 2.54
N ASN A 46 -4.26 14.90 3.42
CA ASN A 46 -5.62 15.29 3.05
C ASN A 46 -6.28 14.36 2.03
N HIS A 47 -6.02 13.07 2.17
CA HIS A 47 -6.53 12.00 1.30
C HIS A 47 -7.98 11.57 1.62
N GLY A 48 -8.62 12.18 2.60
CA GLY A 48 -10.02 11.90 2.94
C GLY A 48 -10.25 10.69 3.87
N ILE A 49 -9.22 9.92 4.20
CA ILE A 49 -9.29 8.81 5.16
C ILE A 49 -9.02 9.39 6.55
N SER A 50 -9.94 9.17 7.51
CA SER A 50 -9.77 9.71 8.85
C SER A 50 -8.62 9.02 9.60
N PRO A 51 -7.89 9.75 10.47
CA PRO A 51 -6.86 9.16 11.32
C PRO A 51 -7.40 8.03 12.22
N SER A 52 -8.64 8.15 12.72
CA SER A 52 -9.27 7.10 13.53
C SER A 52 -9.44 5.81 12.73
N PHE A 53 -9.93 5.89 11.48
CA PHE A 53 -10.05 4.73 10.61
C PHE A 53 -8.68 4.06 10.35
N MET A 54 -7.64 4.87 10.12
CA MET A 54 -6.28 4.35 9.93
C MET A 54 -5.78 3.61 11.18
N ASN A 55 -6.01 4.17 12.36
CA ASN A 55 -5.64 3.52 13.62
C ASN A 55 -6.40 2.20 13.81
N ASP A 56 -7.72 2.21 13.61
CA ASP A 56 -8.56 1.00 13.70
C ASP A 56 -8.10 -0.09 12.73
N LEU A 57 -7.69 0.30 11.52
CA LEU A 57 -7.13 -0.62 10.53
C LEU A 57 -5.81 -1.25 11.01
N PHE A 58 -4.90 -0.44 11.54
CA PHE A 58 -3.62 -0.94 12.06
C PHE A 58 -3.83 -1.86 13.26
N ASP A 59 -4.70 -1.51 14.19
CA ASP A 59 -5.04 -2.36 15.35
C ASP A 59 -5.65 -3.70 14.90
N MET A 60 -6.52 -3.66 13.89
CA MET A 60 -7.09 -4.88 13.30
C MET A 60 -6.01 -5.75 12.64
N LEU A 61 -5.10 -5.15 11.88
CA LEU A 61 -4.01 -5.89 11.23
C LEU A 61 -3.06 -6.52 12.24
N GLU A 62 -2.71 -5.80 13.31
CA GLU A 62 -1.88 -6.33 14.39
C GLU A 62 -2.54 -7.57 15.02
N ARG A 63 -3.83 -7.48 15.33
CA ARG A 63 -4.62 -8.61 15.86
C ARG A 63 -4.71 -9.77 14.88
N LEU A 64 -4.86 -9.50 13.59
CA LEU A 64 -4.92 -10.52 12.54
C LEU A 64 -3.59 -11.30 12.47
N PHE A 65 -2.47 -10.59 12.40
CA PHE A 65 -1.16 -11.24 12.32
C PHE A 65 -0.76 -11.95 13.62
N ALA A 66 -1.30 -11.55 14.77
CA ALA A 66 -1.12 -12.22 16.05
C ALA A 66 -1.95 -13.52 16.21
N LEU A 67 -2.88 -13.79 15.28
CA LEU A 67 -3.68 -15.03 15.33
C LEU A 67 -2.78 -16.28 15.25
N PRO A 68 -3.19 -17.40 15.87
CA PRO A 68 -2.53 -18.69 15.67
C PRO A 68 -2.49 -19.08 14.19
N HIS A 69 -1.46 -19.81 13.79
CA HIS A 69 -1.24 -20.22 12.41
C HIS A 69 -2.47 -20.92 11.79
N ASP A 70 -3.10 -21.82 12.51
CA ASP A 70 -4.28 -22.55 12.03
C ASP A 70 -5.47 -21.62 11.74
N ALA A 71 -5.66 -20.57 12.54
CA ALA A 71 -6.70 -19.58 12.29
C ALA A 71 -6.38 -18.75 11.02
N LYS A 72 -5.12 -18.40 10.82
CA LYS A 72 -4.69 -17.69 9.59
C LYS A 72 -4.82 -18.57 8.35
N LEU A 73 -4.58 -19.87 8.45
CA LEU A 73 -4.78 -20.83 7.34
C LEU A 73 -6.24 -20.90 6.87
N MET A 74 -7.22 -20.57 7.70
CA MET A 74 -8.61 -20.49 7.26
C MET A 74 -8.83 -19.39 6.24
N MET A 75 -8.02 -18.34 6.29
CA MET A 75 -8.04 -17.18 5.38
C MET A 75 -7.01 -17.30 4.26
N ASP A 76 -6.45 -18.48 4.01
CA ASP A 76 -5.40 -18.70 3.01
C ASP A 76 -5.88 -18.23 1.62
N LYS A 77 -5.09 -17.37 1.00
CA LYS A 77 -5.34 -16.76 -0.31
C LYS A 77 -5.65 -17.80 -1.40
N ARG A 78 -5.07 -18.99 -1.31
CA ARG A 78 -5.29 -20.08 -2.26
C ARG A 78 -6.72 -20.63 -2.24
N LYS A 79 -7.48 -20.38 -1.17
CA LYS A 79 -8.90 -20.74 -1.04
C LYS A 79 -9.83 -19.71 -1.68
N SER A 80 -9.33 -18.54 -2.02
CA SER A 80 -10.09 -17.45 -2.62
C SER A 80 -10.03 -17.51 -4.14
N ARG A 81 -11.17 -17.35 -4.82
CA ARG A 81 -11.24 -17.20 -6.28
C ARG A 81 -10.74 -15.84 -6.77
N HIS A 82 -10.57 -14.88 -5.87
CA HIS A 82 -10.28 -13.49 -6.18
C HIS A 82 -8.93 -13.01 -5.63
N PHE A 83 -8.03 -13.93 -5.31
CA PHE A 83 -6.70 -13.62 -4.76
C PHE A 83 -6.75 -12.77 -3.48
N ARG A 84 -7.76 -12.99 -2.63
CA ARG A 84 -7.91 -12.35 -1.33
C ARG A 84 -7.49 -13.31 -0.23
N GLY A 85 -6.90 -12.78 0.81
CA GLY A 85 -6.62 -13.54 2.02
C GLY A 85 -5.16 -13.46 2.44
N TRP A 86 -4.83 -14.34 3.36
CA TRP A 86 -3.54 -14.40 4.00
C TRP A 86 -2.56 -15.31 3.25
N GLU A 87 -1.31 -14.91 3.23
CA GLU A 87 -0.18 -15.70 2.73
C GLU A 87 0.86 -15.90 3.83
N ALA A 88 1.29 -17.15 4.00
CA ALA A 88 2.31 -17.52 4.96
C ALA A 88 3.71 -17.03 4.54
N THR A 89 4.58 -16.85 5.51
CA THR A 89 6.02 -16.59 5.28
C THR A 89 6.61 -17.67 4.37
N GLY A 90 7.36 -17.24 3.36
CA GLY A 90 8.06 -18.14 2.43
C GLY A 90 7.21 -18.69 1.29
N THR A 91 6.00 -18.18 1.06
CA THR A 91 5.17 -18.57 -0.09
C THR A 91 5.52 -17.79 -1.36
N GLU A 92 6.04 -16.59 -1.23
CA GLU A 92 6.55 -15.80 -2.34
C GLU A 92 8.08 -15.86 -2.41
N TYR A 93 8.60 -15.72 -3.62
CA TYR A 93 10.02 -15.77 -3.90
C TYR A 93 10.49 -14.52 -4.64
N THR A 94 11.52 -13.89 -4.10
CA THR A 94 12.24 -12.80 -4.76
C THR A 94 13.67 -13.24 -5.05
N ASN A 95 14.12 -13.15 -6.29
CA ASN A 95 15.45 -13.60 -6.72
C ASN A 95 15.78 -15.05 -6.29
N ASN A 96 14.84 -15.98 -6.44
CA ASN A 96 14.95 -17.39 -6.05
C ASN A 96 15.16 -17.63 -4.54
N ARG A 97 14.81 -16.69 -3.70
CA ARG A 97 14.81 -16.83 -2.24
C ARG A 97 13.42 -16.62 -1.69
N PRO A 98 12.98 -17.44 -0.72
CA PRO A 98 11.68 -17.24 -0.08
C PRO A 98 11.66 -15.92 0.68
N ASP A 99 10.58 -15.17 0.55
CA ASP A 99 10.38 -13.92 1.28
C ASP A 99 10.06 -14.21 2.75
N ILE A 100 10.75 -13.51 3.65
CA ILE A 100 10.53 -13.60 5.10
C ILE A 100 9.46 -12.59 5.50
N ARG A 101 8.25 -12.79 4.99
CA ARG A 101 7.09 -11.98 5.35
C ARG A 101 5.82 -12.80 5.27
N GLU A 102 4.84 -12.45 6.07
CA GLU A 102 3.45 -12.82 5.86
C GLU A 102 2.67 -11.58 5.41
N GLN A 103 1.61 -11.77 4.66
CA GLN A 103 0.81 -10.68 4.14
C GLN A 103 -0.67 -11.05 4.06
N VAL A 104 -1.51 -10.02 3.94
CA VAL A 104 -2.93 -10.18 3.64
C VAL A 104 -3.30 -9.28 2.49
N ASP A 105 -3.96 -9.85 1.48
CA ASP A 105 -4.49 -9.11 0.34
C ASP A 105 -5.99 -8.90 0.50
N ILE A 106 -6.38 -7.64 0.49
CA ILE A 106 -7.77 -7.19 0.59
C ILE A 106 -8.08 -6.37 -0.67
N TRP A 107 -9.10 -6.77 -1.41
CA TRP A 107 -9.53 -6.10 -2.64
C TRP A 107 -11.00 -5.71 -2.55
N SER A 108 -11.44 -4.89 -3.49
CA SER A 108 -12.86 -4.58 -3.65
C SER A 108 -13.69 -5.85 -3.84
N GLU A 109 -14.93 -5.86 -3.36
CA GLU A 109 -15.84 -6.96 -3.62
C GLU A 109 -16.15 -7.04 -5.10
N THR A 110 -15.97 -8.24 -5.66
CA THR A 110 -16.37 -8.56 -7.02
C THR A 110 -17.56 -9.52 -6.95
N LYS A 111 -18.56 -9.29 -7.78
CA LYS A 111 -19.64 -10.28 -7.94
C LYS A 111 -19.04 -11.56 -8.52
N ALA A 112 -19.40 -12.69 -7.92
CA ALA A 112 -19.02 -14.00 -8.41
C ALA A 112 -19.75 -14.31 -9.73
#